data_387aef4cc759010588ac57a9e144750d
#
_entry.id   387aef4cc759010588ac57a9e144750d
#
_cell.length_a   1.000
_cell.length_b   1.000
_cell.length_c   1.000
_cell.angle_alpha   90.00
_cell.angle_beta   90.00
_cell.angle_gamma   90.00
#
_symmetry.space_group_name_H-M   'P 1'
#
loop_
_entity.id
_entity.type
_entity.pdbx_description
1 polymer ?
#
loop_
_entity_poly.entity_id
_entity_poly.type
_entity_poly.pdbx_seq_one_letter_code
_entity_poly.pdbx_strand_id
1 'polypeptide(L)'
;MNEGYDKIVEAETQNFRKLWFLDRYLANHDGYIAGGCFKDIFNGEPVKDIDIFFRDRSEFDRAKRYYERNEDFALAYDNDKTIAFRDLKSTSGIVIELIKKTFGEPIEMIETFDFSITKFAYYMEETPFDNEEDEDDDGTYMKNKIAYHKDFFEHLTMKRLVIDNKLDHPLNTLNRSWRYAGYGYGLCRESKEKLVKALQAVPEREIDFGKDFYDGVDW
;
A
#
# COMPACT_ATOMS: atom_id res chain seq x y z
N MET A 1 1.76 24.56 -20.94
CA MET A 1 2.87 23.73 -20.45
C MET A 1 2.30 22.95 -19.28
N ASN A 2 2.18 21.64 -19.44
CA ASN A 2 1.61 20.77 -18.42
C ASN A 2 2.59 20.68 -17.25
N GLU A 3 2.24 21.30 -16.14
CA GLU A 3 2.91 21.13 -14.85
C GLU A 3 2.43 19.85 -14.11
N GLY A 4 2.03 18.83 -14.87
CA GLY A 4 1.79 17.50 -14.36
C GLY A 4 3.07 16.69 -14.50
N TYR A 5 4.06 16.93 -13.64
CA TYR A 5 5.02 15.89 -13.36
C TYR A 5 4.21 14.74 -12.74
N ASP A 6 4.14 13.64 -13.47
CA ASP A 6 3.55 12.42 -12.92
C ASP A 6 4.27 12.13 -11.61
N LYS A 7 3.55 12.29 -10.50
CA LYS A 7 4.10 12.02 -9.17
C LYS A 7 4.37 10.54 -9.00
N ILE A 8 3.68 9.70 -9.76
CA ILE A 8 3.82 8.26 -9.76
C ILE A 8 4.67 7.84 -10.94
N VAL A 9 5.67 7.00 -10.64
CA VAL A 9 6.50 6.30 -11.60
C VAL A 9 6.01 4.86 -11.69
N GLU A 10 5.75 4.39 -12.89
CA GLU A 10 5.42 3.01 -13.19
C GLU A 10 6.64 2.33 -13.82
N ALA A 11 7.00 1.15 -13.34
CA ALA A 11 8.19 0.45 -13.78
C ALA A 11 8.07 -1.08 -13.62
N GLU A 12 8.94 -1.79 -14.32
CA GLU A 12 9.09 -3.24 -14.16
C GLU A 12 9.98 -3.58 -12.95
N THR A 13 9.75 -4.75 -12.36
CA THR A 13 10.44 -5.18 -11.13
C THR A 13 11.79 -5.85 -11.37
N GLN A 14 12.33 -5.89 -12.58
CA GLN A 14 13.57 -6.63 -12.91
C GLN A 14 14.74 -6.38 -11.93
N ASN A 15 14.87 -5.17 -11.42
CA ASN A 15 15.93 -4.78 -10.49
C ASN A 15 15.51 -4.82 -9.01
N PHE A 16 14.27 -5.24 -8.71
CA PHE A 16 13.71 -5.23 -7.36
C PHE A 16 13.52 -6.64 -6.79
N ARG A 17 14.56 -7.48 -6.87
CA ARG A 17 14.52 -8.88 -6.42
C ARG A 17 14.04 -9.06 -4.99
N LYS A 18 14.29 -8.08 -4.12
CA LYS A 18 13.82 -8.12 -2.74
C LYS A 18 12.29 -8.09 -2.59
N LEU A 19 11.54 -7.81 -3.67
CA LEU A 19 10.08 -7.86 -3.68
C LEU A 19 9.52 -9.22 -4.08
N TRP A 20 10.31 -10.12 -4.65
CA TRP A 20 9.80 -11.39 -5.22
C TRP A 20 9.16 -12.33 -4.20
N PHE A 21 9.50 -12.22 -2.92
CA PHE A 21 8.82 -13.00 -1.89
C PHE A 21 7.34 -12.64 -1.74
N LEU A 22 6.93 -11.46 -2.24
CA LEU A 22 5.56 -11.00 -2.24
C LEU A 22 4.67 -11.75 -3.24
N ASP A 23 5.26 -12.41 -4.27
CA ASP A 23 4.52 -13.15 -5.30
C ASP A 23 3.61 -14.22 -4.70
N ARG A 24 4.08 -14.88 -3.61
CA ARG A 24 3.27 -15.90 -2.95
C ARG A 24 1.96 -15.36 -2.35
N TYR A 25 1.92 -14.08 -2.00
CA TYR A 25 0.74 -13.41 -1.44
C TYR A 25 -0.20 -12.89 -2.52
N LEU A 26 0.25 -12.81 -3.77
CA LEU A 26 -0.55 -12.44 -4.94
C LEU A 26 -0.97 -13.67 -5.78
N ALA A 27 -0.52 -14.85 -5.40
CA ALA A 27 -0.86 -16.07 -6.14
C ALA A 27 -2.38 -16.34 -6.12
N ASN A 28 -2.91 -16.74 -7.30
CA ASN A 28 -4.30 -17.16 -7.49
C ASN A 28 -5.39 -16.08 -7.28
N HIS A 29 -5.04 -14.81 -7.32
CA HIS A 29 -5.98 -13.69 -7.35
C HIS A 29 -5.34 -12.44 -7.97
N ASP A 30 -6.17 -11.46 -8.34
CA ASP A 30 -5.76 -10.26 -9.08
C ASP A 30 -5.56 -9.03 -8.16
N GLY A 31 -5.40 -9.23 -6.85
CA GLY A 31 -5.10 -8.16 -5.92
C GLY A 31 -3.69 -7.60 -6.10
N TYR A 32 -3.42 -6.45 -5.49
CA TYR A 32 -2.12 -5.82 -5.46
C TYR A 32 -1.73 -5.39 -4.06
N ILE A 33 -0.43 -5.43 -3.76
CA ILE A 33 0.10 -5.00 -2.46
C ILE A 33 0.44 -3.52 -2.55
N ALA A 34 -0.01 -2.72 -1.56
CA ALA A 34 0.34 -1.30 -1.49
C ALA A 34 0.50 -0.83 -0.05
N GLY A 35 1.26 0.27 0.16
CA GLY A 35 1.34 0.91 1.46
C GLY A 35 2.64 0.73 2.22
N GLY A 36 2.53 0.63 3.55
CA GLY A 36 3.64 0.79 4.49
C GLY A 36 4.68 -0.33 4.50
N CYS A 37 4.34 -1.55 4.08
CA CYS A 37 5.28 -2.69 4.10
C CYS A 37 6.54 -2.44 3.26
N PHE A 38 6.44 -1.67 2.18
CA PHE A 38 7.59 -1.36 1.32
C PHE A 38 8.66 -0.54 2.03
N LYS A 39 8.26 0.33 2.97
CA LYS A 39 9.18 1.03 3.86
C LYS A 39 10.06 0.05 4.62
N ASP A 40 9.47 -1.00 5.17
CA ASP A 40 10.20 -2.02 5.94
C ASP A 40 11.09 -2.86 5.03
N ILE A 41 10.57 -3.32 3.88
CA ILE A 41 11.32 -4.09 2.89
C ILE A 41 12.58 -3.34 2.44
N PHE A 42 12.45 -2.05 2.08
CA PHE A 42 13.58 -1.27 1.57
C PHE A 42 14.55 -0.83 2.66
N ASN A 43 14.11 -0.70 3.91
CA ASN A 43 14.98 -0.49 5.07
C ASN A 43 15.66 -1.79 5.57
N GLY A 44 15.26 -2.97 5.09
CA GLY A 44 15.74 -4.25 5.59
C GLY A 44 15.15 -4.63 6.96
N GLU A 45 14.03 -4.04 7.31
CA GLU A 45 13.28 -4.32 8.54
C GLU A 45 12.31 -5.50 8.31
N PRO A 46 11.97 -6.25 9.37
CA PRO A 46 10.97 -7.31 9.26
C PRO A 46 9.59 -6.77 8.87
N VAL A 47 9.02 -7.36 7.82
CA VAL A 47 7.63 -7.08 7.44
C VAL A 47 6.70 -7.77 8.43
N LYS A 48 5.75 -7.02 8.98
CA LYS A 48 4.73 -7.53 9.92
C LYS A 48 3.38 -7.68 9.23
N ASP A 49 2.99 -6.66 8.47
CA ASP A 49 1.68 -6.56 7.84
C ASP A 49 1.83 -6.29 6.34
N ILE A 50 0.97 -6.89 5.54
CA ILE A 50 0.90 -6.71 4.07
C ILE A 50 -0.55 -6.37 3.73
N ASP A 51 -0.78 -5.15 3.25
CA ASP A 51 -2.08 -4.70 2.78
C ASP A 51 -2.28 -5.08 1.32
N ILE A 52 -3.35 -5.85 1.02
CA ILE A 52 -3.75 -6.22 -0.33
C ILE A 52 -5.04 -5.47 -0.70
N PHE A 53 -4.95 -4.70 -1.76
CA PHE A 53 -6.04 -3.95 -2.36
C PHE A 53 -6.55 -4.65 -3.63
N PHE A 54 -7.71 -4.23 -4.10
CA PHE A 54 -8.37 -4.82 -5.23
C PHE A 54 -8.98 -3.75 -6.12
N ARG A 55 -9.12 -4.05 -7.42
CA ARG A 55 -9.78 -3.15 -8.35
C ARG A 55 -11.28 -3.09 -8.12
N ASP A 56 -11.85 -4.24 -7.76
CA ASP A 56 -13.28 -4.35 -7.50
C ASP A 56 -13.63 -5.42 -6.44
N ARG A 57 -14.91 -5.51 -6.12
CA ARG A 57 -15.44 -6.47 -5.15
C ARG A 57 -15.28 -7.92 -5.58
N SER A 58 -15.33 -8.21 -6.87
CA SER A 58 -15.20 -9.57 -7.40
C SER A 58 -13.79 -10.12 -7.18
N GLU A 59 -12.77 -9.27 -7.40
CA GLU A 59 -11.36 -9.62 -7.11
C GLU A 59 -11.15 -9.89 -5.62
N PHE A 60 -11.67 -9.01 -4.75
CA PHE A 60 -11.64 -9.21 -3.30
C PHE A 60 -12.27 -10.56 -2.90
N ASP A 61 -13.47 -10.88 -3.43
CA ASP A 61 -14.17 -12.11 -3.08
C ASP A 61 -13.43 -13.36 -3.60
N ARG A 62 -12.66 -13.27 -4.70
CA ARG A 62 -11.76 -14.33 -5.18
C ARG A 62 -10.60 -14.54 -4.22
N ALA A 63 -9.90 -13.46 -3.85
CA ALA A 63 -8.80 -13.50 -2.90
C ALA A 63 -9.24 -14.05 -1.54
N LYS A 64 -10.34 -13.57 -1.00
CA LYS A 64 -10.91 -14.06 0.26
C LYS A 64 -11.11 -15.58 0.24
N ARG A 65 -11.75 -16.11 -0.82
CA ARG A 65 -11.96 -17.56 -0.97
C ARG A 65 -10.65 -18.34 -1.06
N TYR A 66 -9.63 -17.77 -1.71
CA TYR A 66 -8.30 -18.38 -1.79
C TYR A 66 -7.68 -18.50 -0.40
N TYR A 67 -7.62 -17.40 0.37
CA TYR A 67 -7.05 -17.42 1.71
C TYR A 67 -7.82 -18.28 2.71
N GLU A 68 -9.14 -18.31 2.63
CA GLU A 68 -9.99 -19.17 3.49
C GLU A 68 -9.80 -20.67 3.25
N ARG A 69 -9.39 -21.06 2.04
CA ARG A 69 -9.22 -22.48 1.66
C ARG A 69 -7.78 -22.97 1.73
N ASN A 70 -6.83 -22.07 1.84
CA ASN A 70 -5.42 -22.40 1.84
C ASN A 70 -4.93 -22.64 3.28
N GLU A 71 -4.54 -23.87 3.58
CA GLU A 71 -4.05 -24.29 4.90
C GLU A 71 -2.77 -23.59 5.37
N ASP A 72 -2.09 -22.85 4.48
CA ASP A 72 -0.92 -22.07 4.82
C ASP A 72 -1.28 -20.77 5.59
N PHE A 73 -2.57 -20.42 5.60
CA PHE A 73 -3.08 -19.21 6.22
C PHE A 73 -4.17 -19.49 7.24
N ALA A 74 -4.16 -18.77 8.35
CA ALA A 74 -5.20 -18.83 9.35
C ALA A 74 -5.86 -17.47 9.52
N LEU A 75 -7.19 -17.44 9.65
CA LEU A 75 -7.93 -16.21 9.94
C LEU A 75 -7.40 -15.60 11.24
N ALA A 76 -6.92 -14.35 11.18
CA ALA A 76 -6.45 -13.58 12.32
C ALA A 76 -7.58 -12.73 12.91
N TYR A 77 -8.25 -11.95 12.08
CA TYR A 77 -9.42 -11.15 12.43
C TYR A 77 -10.26 -10.77 11.20
N ASP A 78 -11.49 -10.39 11.46
CA ASP A 78 -12.43 -9.88 10.46
C ASP A 78 -13.19 -8.70 11.08
N ASN A 79 -13.03 -7.51 10.50
CA ASN A 79 -13.69 -6.29 10.92
C ASN A 79 -14.32 -5.55 9.72
N ASP A 80 -14.89 -4.38 9.95
CA ASP A 80 -15.57 -3.61 8.91
C ASP A 80 -14.66 -3.12 7.77
N LYS A 81 -13.34 -2.99 8.00
CA LYS A 81 -12.39 -2.42 7.04
C LYS A 81 -11.59 -3.50 6.32
N THR A 82 -11.23 -4.57 7.03
CA THR A 82 -10.31 -5.60 6.55
C THR A 82 -10.74 -7.00 7.00
N ILE A 83 -10.32 -8.01 6.28
CA ILE A 83 -10.20 -9.37 6.77
C ILE A 83 -8.73 -9.77 6.71
N ALA A 84 -8.20 -10.29 7.80
CA ALA A 84 -6.77 -10.56 7.93
C ALA A 84 -6.49 -12.03 8.14
N PHE A 85 -5.42 -12.49 7.52
CA PHE A 85 -4.92 -13.86 7.60
C PHE A 85 -3.47 -13.86 8.06
N ARG A 86 -3.12 -14.77 8.97
CA ARG A 86 -1.74 -15.00 9.40
C ARG A 86 -1.09 -16.06 8.52
N ASP A 87 0.09 -15.76 7.99
CA ASP A 87 0.93 -16.73 7.30
C ASP A 87 1.56 -17.68 8.31
N LEU A 88 1.13 -18.94 8.28
CA LEU A 88 1.61 -19.99 9.19
C LEU A 88 3.00 -20.53 8.83
N LYS A 89 3.47 -20.24 7.60
CA LYS A 89 4.81 -20.63 7.14
C LYS A 89 5.84 -19.51 7.29
N SER A 90 5.40 -18.28 7.55
CA SER A 90 6.30 -17.17 7.83
C SER A 90 6.89 -17.27 9.22
N THR A 91 8.21 -17.23 9.32
CA THR A 91 8.92 -17.22 10.62
C THR A 91 8.69 -15.93 11.40
N SER A 92 8.35 -14.83 10.73
CA SER A 92 8.04 -13.52 11.32
C SER A 92 6.55 -13.36 11.65
N GLY A 93 5.70 -14.32 11.27
CA GLY A 93 4.26 -14.27 11.54
C GLY A 93 3.54 -13.16 10.78
N ILE A 94 3.89 -12.95 9.51
CA ILE A 94 3.29 -11.95 8.64
C ILE A 94 1.76 -12.06 8.66
N VAL A 95 1.09 -10.92 8.80
CA VAL A 95 -0.36 -10.78 8.67
C VAL A 95 -0.68 -10.17 7.30
N ILE A 96 -1.59 -10.79 6.58
CA ILE A 96 -2.08 -10.34 5.27
C ILE A 96 -3.46 -9.74 5.48
N GLU A 97 -3.61 -8.45 5.18
CA GLU A 97 -4.86 -7.71 5.31
C GLU A 97 -5.50 -7.50 3.94
N LEU A 98 -6.66 -8.12 3.70
CA LEU A 98 -7.46 -7.88 2.50
C LEU A 98 -8.39 -6.70 2.74
N ILE A 99 -8.22 -5.63 2.00
CA ILE A 99 -8.95 -4.37 2.20
C ILE A 99 -10.35 -4.49 1.58
N LYS A 100 -11.41 -4.19 2.37
CA LYS A 100 -12.82 -4.42 2.00
C LYS A 100 -13.54 -3.24 1.39
N LYS A 101 -13.12 -2.01 1.74
CA LYS A 101 -13.95 -0.81 1.52
C LYS A 101 -13.45 0.11 0.42
N THR A 102 -12.22 -0.07 -0.02
CA THR A 102 -11.61 0.81 -1.02
C THR A 102 -11.17 -0.04 -2.20
N PHE A 103 -11.68 0.31 -3.37
CA PHE A 103 -11.38 -0.36 -4.64
C PHE A 103 -10.88 0.66 -5.64
N GLY A 104 -10.01 0.25 -6.54
CA GLY A 104 -9.45 1.09 -7.59
C GLY A 104 -8.16 0.54 -8.15
N GLU A 105 -7.65 1.17 -9.20
CA GLU A 105 -6.38 0.80 -9.82
C GLU A 105 -5.19 1.11 -8.90
N PRO A 106 -4.07 0.36 -9.01
CA PRO A 106 -2.90 0.51 -8.14
C PRO A 106 -2.39 1.96 -8.03
N ILE A 107 -2.27 2.66 -9.17
CA ILE A 107 -1.77 4.03 -9.22
C ILE A 107 -2.74 4.99 -8.52
N GLU A 108 -4.04 4.88 -8.83
CA GLU A 108 -5.08 5.71 -8.22
C GLU A 108 -5.14 5.51 -6.71
N MET A 109 -4.99 4.27 -6.26
CA MET A 109 -5.01 3.93 -4.84
C MET A 109 -3.85 4.56 -4.08
N ILE A 110 -2.62 4.40 -4.55
CA ILE A 110 -1.46 4.96 -3.85
C ILE A 110 -1.42 6.48 -3.88
N GLU A 111 -2.06 7.12 -4.88
CA GLU A 111 -2.24 8.59 -4.91
C GLU A 111 -3.06 9.08 -3.71
N THR A 112 -3.98 8.29 -3.18
CA THR A 112 -4.80 8.66 -2.02
C THR A 112 -4.05 8.62 -0.69
N PHE A 113 -2.88 7.98 -0.63
CA PHE A 113 -2.12 7.83 0.61
C PHE A 113 -1.50 9.15 1.06
N ASP A 114 -1.45 9.35 2.37
CA ASP A 114 -1.06 10.63 2.96
C ASP A 114 0.44 10.96 2.86
N PHE A 115 1.32 9.95 2.94
CA PHE A 115 2.77 10.16 2.90
C PHE A 115 3.40 9.56 1.65
N SER A 116 4.31 10.29 1.04
CA SER A 116 5.06 9.81 -0.13
C SER A 116 5.77 8.46 0.10
N ILE A 117 6.24 8.19 1.32
CA ILE A 117 6.89 6.93 1.70
C ILE A 117 5.93 5.73 1.85
N THR A 118 4.64 5.95 1.79
CA THR A 118 3.63 4.88 1.74
C THR A 118 3.07 4.66 0.34
N LYS A 119 3.38 5.57 -0.60
CA LYS A 119 2.94 5.51 -1.99
C LYS A 119 3.83 4.56 -2.79
N PHE A 120 3.62 3.28 -2.61
CA PHE A 120 4.26 2.21 -3.36
C PHE A 120 3.27 1.07 -3.55
N ALA A 121 3.19 0.53 -4.76
CA ALA A 121 2.37 -0.62 -5.11
C ALA A 121 3.20 -1.67 -5.85
N TYR A 122 2.86 -2.95 -5.63
CA TYR A 122 3.41 -4.12 -6.32
C TYR A 122 2.25 -4.96 -6.82
N TYR A 123 2.22 -5.27 -8.12
CA TYR A 123 1.12 -5.95 -8.79
C TYR A 123 1.60 -6.76 -9.98
N MET A 124 0.72 -7.62 -10.48
CA MET A 124 0.92 -8.36 -11.72
C MET A 124 0.04 -7.75 -12.81
N GLU A 125 0.57 -7.68 -14.01
CA GLU A 125 -0.12 -7.18 -15.20
C GLU A 125 0.06 -8.15 -16.36
N GLU A 126 -1.02 -8.40 -17.09
CA GLU A 126 -0.97 -9.11 -18.35
C GLU A 126 -0.20 -8.28 -19.38
N THR A 127 0.82 -8.88 -19.97
CA THR A 127 1.65 -8.23 -20.98
C THR A 127 1.67 -9.11 -22.21
N PRO A 128 1.43 -8.57 -23.42
CA PRO A 128 1.57 -9.33 -24.66
C PRO A 128 3.00 -9.84 -24.83
N PHE A 129 3.17 -10.97 -25.48
CA PHE A 129 4.48 -11.42 -25.93
C PHE A 129 5.03 -10.45 -26.98
N ASP A 130 6.23 -9.93 -26.77
CA ASP A 130 6.99 -9.15 -27.76
C ASP A 130 7.65 -10.09 -28.81
N ASN A 131 6.86 -10.90 -29.52
CA ASN A 131 7.38 -11.74 -30.60
C ASN A 131 7.25 -11.00 -31.92
N GLU A 132 8.30 -10.28 -32.30
CA GLU A 132 8.39 -9.68 -33.66
C GLU A 132 8.47 -10.76 -34.78
N GLU A 133 8.64 -12.04 -34.44
CA GLU A 133 8.89 -13.13 -35.39
C GLU A 133 7.67 -14.02 -35.67
N ASP A 134 6.61 -14.00 -34.83
CA ASP A 134 5.40 -14.78 -35.03
C ASP A 134 4.15 -13.89 -34.94
N GLU A 135 3.64 -13.42 -36.10
CA GLU A 135 2.43 -12.58 -36.17
C GLU A 135 1.14 -13.30 -35.69
N ASP A 136 1.21 -14.60 -35.42
CA ASP A 136 0.07 -15.44 -35.01
C ASP A 136 0.03 -15.75 -33.48
N ASP A 137 1.03 -15.35 -32.71
CA ASP A 137 1.04 -15.58 -31.25
C ASP A 137 0.46 -14.37 -30.50
N ASP A 138 -0.86 -14.38 -30.28
CA ASP A 138 -1.62 -13.42 -29.47
C ASP A 138 -1.56 -13.72 -27.96
N GLY A 139 -0.57 -14.53 -27.56
CA GLY A 139 -0.37 -14.92 -26.15
C GLY A 139 0.00 -13.76 -25.25
N THR A 140 -0.39 -13.86 -23.98
CA THR A 140 -0.02 -12.94 -22.91
C THR A 140 0.69 -13.67 -21.77
N TYR A 141 1.52 -12.97 -21.03
CA TYR A 141 2.13 -13.49 -19.81
C TYR A 141 1.98 -12.47 -18.65
N MET A 142 1.97 -12.98 -17.42
CA MET A 142 1.91 -12.13 -16.23
C MET A 142 3.29 -11.55 -15.93
N LYS A 143 3.37 -10.25 -15.81
CA LYS A 143 4.60 -9.50 -15.50
C LYS A 143 4.45 -8.72 -14.21
N ASN A 144 5.47 -8.80 -13.35
CA ASN A 144 5.51 -8.03 -12.13
C ASN A 144 5.84 -6.57 -12.41
N LYS A 145 4.99 -5.68 -11.92
CA LYS A 145 5.06 -4.23 -12.04
C LYS A 145 5.12 -3.57 -10.67
N ILE A 146 5.66 -2.37 -10.66
CA ILE A 146 5.63 -1.47 -9.50
C ILE A 146 5.15 -0.10 -9.93
N ALA A 147 4.45 0.56 -9.03
CA ALA A 147 4.15 1.98 -9.12
C ALA A 147 4.54 2.64 -7.79
N TYR A 148 5.20 3.79 -7.84
CA TYR A 148 5.65 4.47 -6.63
C TYR A 148 5.80 5.98 -6.84
N HIS A 149 5.69 6.73 -5.74
CA HIS A 149 5.92 8.17 -5.76
C HIS A 149 7.36 8.49 -6.19
N LYS A 150 7.56 9.42 -7.11
CA LYS A 150 8.88 9.76 -7.68
C LYS A 150 9.96 10.01 -6.63
N ASP A 151 9.59 10.61 -5.50
CA ASP A 151 10.52 10.92 -4.40
C ASP A 151 10.48 9.86 -3.26
N PHE A 152 9.87 8.69 -3.50
CA PHE A 152 9.73 7.63 -2.49
C PHE A 152 11.07 7.26 -1.85
N PHE A 153 12.06 6.94 -2.64
CA PHE A 153 13.37 6.49 -2.17
C PHE A 153 14.18 7.60 -1.50
N GLU A 154 14.07 8.84 -2.00
CA GLU A 154 14.69 10.00 -1.39
C GLU A 154 14.11 10.24 0.02
N HIS A 155 12.78 10.33 0.12
CA HIS A 155 12.12 10.57 1.40
C HIS A 155 12.28 9.41 2.39
N LEU A 156 12.34 8.17 1.89
CA LEU A 156 12.64 6.99 2.68
C LEU A 156 14.05 7.08 3.31
N THR A 157 15.07 7.39 2.49
CA THR A 157 16.47 7.52 2.93
C THR A 157 16.64 8.68 3.91
N MET A 158 15.98 9.80 3.66
CA MET A 158 16.03 10.98 4.52
C MET A 158 15.17 10.86 5.78
N LYS A 159 14.43 9.77 5.95
CA LYS A 159 13.46 9.59 7.04
C LYS A 159 12.42 10.74 7.11
N ARG A 160 11.90 11.17 5.95
CA ARG A 160 10.97 12.31 5.84
C ARG A 160 9.55 11.85 5.56
N LEU A 161 8.60 12.43 6.28
CA LEU A 161 7.18 12.36 5.96
C LEU A 161 6.80 13.59 5.13
N VAL A 162 6.48 13.35 3.86
CA VAL A 162 6.05 14.40 2.95
C VAL A 162 4.60 14.16 2.55
N ILE A 163 3.76 15.18 2.77
CA ILE A 163 2.36 15.23 2.37
C ILE A 163 2.28 16.08 1.11
N ASP A 164 2.00 15.47 -0.02
CA ASP A 164 1.97 16.13 -1.32
C ASP A 164 0.55 16.39 -1.85
N ASN A 165 -0.44 15.64 -1.37
CA ASN A 165 -1.83 15.74 -1.77
C ASN A 165 -2.70 16.46 -0.72
N LYS A 166 -4.00 16.57 -1.02
CA LYS A 166 -5.02 17.01 -0.08
C LYS A 166 -5.24 15.93 0.99
N LEU A 167 -5.44 16.36 2.23
CA LEU A 167 -5.74 15.47 3.34
C LEU A 167 -7.25 15.39 3.55
N ASP A 168 -7.83 14.23 3.28
CA ASP A 168 -9.24 13.96 3.52
C ASP A 168 -9.51 13.54 4.98
N HIS A 169 -8.50 12.94 5.65
CA HIS A 169 -8.59 12.46 7.04
C HIS A 169 -7.40 12.97 7.87
N PRO A 170 -7.35 14.29 8.20
CA PRO A 170 -6.17 14.90 8.83
C PRO A 170 -5.86 14.36 10.25
N LEU A 171 -6.87 13.93 11.01
CA LEU A 171 -6.69 13.31 12.33
C LEU A 171 -5.97 11.95 12.21
N ASN A 172 -6.37 11.12 11.25
CA ASN A 172 -5.70 9.85 10.98
C ASN A 172 -4.25 10.07 10.51
N THR A 173 -4.03 11.09 9.67
CA THR A 173 -2.68 11.48 9.24
C THR A 173 -1.82 11.93 10.42
N LEU A 174 -2.39 12.69 11.37
CA LEU A 174 -1.69 13.08 12.58
C LEU A 174 -1.26 11.85 13.40
N ASN A 175 -2.17 10.91 13.66
CA ASN A 175 -1.88 9.67 14.38
C ASN A 175 -0.80 8.85 13.69
N ARG A 176 -0.90 8.69 12.37
CA ARG A 176 0.14 8.01 11.59
C ARG A 176 1.48 8.73 11.69
N SER A 177 1.51 10.06 11.67
CA SER A 177 2.76 10.81 11.80
C SER A 177 3.46 10.54 13.13
N TRP A 178 2.73 10.38 14.23
CA TRP A 178 3.28 9.98 15.52
C TRP A 178 3.84 8.56 15.51
N ARG A 179 3.09 7.61 14.93
CA ARG A 179 3.57 6.24 14.76
C ARG A 179 4.88 6.20 13.96
N TYR A 180 4.92 6.93 12.84
CA TYR A 180 6.14 7.02 12.01
C TYR A 180 7.28 7.76 12.71
N ALA A 181 6.99 8.71 13.61
CA ALA A 181 8.02 9.33 14.44
C ALA A 181 8.71 8.31 15.35
N GLY A 182 7.98 7.33 15.87
CA GLY A 182 8.55 6.18 16.60
C GLY A 182 9.52 5.34 15.75
N TYR A 183 9.39 5.35 14.42
CA TYR A 183 10.32 4.71 13.48
C TYR A 183 11.44 5.65 12.99
N GLY A 184 11.55 6.84 13.59
CA GLY A 184 12.57 7.83 13.26
C GLY A 184 12.26 8.73 12.07
N TYR A 185 11.02 8.73 11.57
CA TYR A 185 10.58 9.63 10.49
C TYR A 185 10.07 10.96 11.05
N GLY A 186 10.27 12.04 10.31
CA GLY A 186 9.78 13.36 10.68
C GLY A 186 9.05 14.09 9.57
N LEU A 187 7.95 14.77 9.91
CA LEU A 187 7.28 15.67 8.98
C LEU A 187 8.22 16.82 8.58
N CYS A 188 8.34 17.08 7.27
CA CYS A 188 9.00 18.28 6.79
C CYS A 188 8.15 19.53 7.12
N ARG A 189 8.76 20.71 7.00
CA ARG A 189 8.11 21.97 7.38
C ARG A 189 6.79 22.19 6.64
N GLU A 190 6.81 22.01 5.32
CA GLU A 190 5.65 22.21 4.45
C GLU A 190 4.52 21.23 4.80
N SER A 191 4.87 19.97 5.12
CA SER A 191 3.90 18.96 5.53
C SER A 191 3.29 19.26 6.90
N LYS A 192 4.07 19.80 7.84
CA LYS A 192 3.54 20.29 9.13
C LYS A 192 2.54 21.41 8.92
N GLU A 193 2.87 22.39 8.07
CA GLU A 193 1.97 23.52 7.76
C GLU A 193 0.68 23.03 7.09
N LYS A 194 0.76 22.08 6.13
CA LYS A 194 -0.41 21.47 5.50
C LYS A 194 -1.28 20.74 6.52
N LEU A 195 -0.68 19.90 7.36
CA LEU A 195 -1.41 19.13 8.37
C LEU A 195 -2.11 20.05 9.39
N VAL A 196 -1.41 21.06 9.90
CA VAL A 196 -2.01 22.03 10.84
C VAL A 196 -3.20 22.76 10.20
N LYS A 197 -3.06 23.23 8.95
CA LYS A 197 -4.17 23.89 8.24
C LYS A 197 -5.36 22.95 8.03
N ALA A 198 -5.10 21.69 7.68
CA ALA A 198 -6.15 20.71 7.51
C ALA A 198 -6.87 20.39 8.83
N LEU A 199 -6.12 20.27 9.95
CA LEU A 199 -6.68 20.06 11.28
C LEU A 199 -7.55 21.23 11.74
N GLN A 200 -7.12 22.47 11.48
CA GLN A 200 -7.91 23.66 11.81
C GLN A 200 -9.24 23.75 11.05
N ALA A 201 -9.34 23.09 9.91
CA ALA A 201 -10.55 23.03 9.09
C ALA A 201 -11.53 21.93 9.53
N VAL A 202 -11.12 21.02 10.43
CA VAL A 202 -12.00 19.96 10.96
C VAL A 202 -13.00 20.55 11.94
N PRO A 203 -14.32 20.44 11.73
CA PRO A 203 -15.32 20.89 12.68
C PRO A 203 -15.21 20.11 13.99
N GLU A 204 -15.25 20.80 15.13
CA GLU A 204 -15.14 20.18 16.47
C GLU A 204 -16.14 19.02 16.68
N ARG A 205 -17.36 19.17 16.15
CA ARG A 205 -18.43 18.16 16.21
C ARG A 205 -18.12 16.86 15.43
N GLU A 206 -17.14 16.87 14.55
CA GLU A 206 -16.72 15.72 13.73
C GLU A 206 -15.55 14.98 14.36
N ILE A 207 -14.99 15.48 15.48
CA ILE A 207 -13.87 14.85 16.17
C ILE A 207 -14.43 13.80 17.15
N ASP A 208 -14.28 12.55 16.82
CA ASP A 208 -14.50 11.43 17.74
C ASP A 208 -13.16 10.99 18.32
N PHE A 209 -12.82 11.50 19.51
CA PHE A 209 -11.55 11.18 20.15
C PHE A 209 -11.33 9.69 20.38
N GLY A 210 -12.40 8.93 20.65
CA GLY A 210 -12.31 7.48 20.80
C GLY A 210 -11.96 6.79 19.49
N LYS A 211 -12.67 7.14 18.42
CA LYS A 211 -12.51 6.53 17.11
C LYS A 211 -11.29 7.06 16.35
N ASP A 212 -11.09 8.39 16.36
CA ASP A 212 -10.06 9.03 15.53
C ASP A 212 -8.65 8.89 16.10
N PHE A 213 -8.52 8.67 17.42
CA PHE A 213 -7.23 8.57 18.10
C PHE A 213 -6.86 7.16 18.58
N TYR A 214 -7.83 6.22 18.63
CA TYR A 214 -7.58 4.84 19.06
C TYR A 214 -7.82 3.79 17.97
N ASP A 215 -8.43 4.17 16.84
CA ASP A 215 -8.65 3.28 15.70
C ASP A 215 -7.32 3.06 14.93
N GLY A 216 -6.57 2.06 15.33
CA GLY A 216 -5.28 1.71 14.72
C GLY A 216 -4.04 1.89 15.60
N VAL A 217 -4.21 2.02 16.90
CA VAL A 217 -3.12 1.84 17.86
C VAL A 217 -3.12 0.37 18.26
N ASP A 218 -2.46 -0.45 17.48
CA ASP A 218 -2.05 -1.78 17.93
C ASP A 218 -0.89 -1.60 18.91
N TRP A 219 -1.13 -2.03 20.13
CA TRP A 219 -0.16 -2.10 21.22
C TRP A 219 0.72 -3.34 21.08
#